data_8160a68b9a176b54cd5d43c49cb10254
#
_entry.id   8160a68b9a176b54cd5d43c49cb10254
#
_cell.length_a   1.000
_cell.length_b   1.000
_cell.length_c   1.000
_cell.angle_alpha   90.00
_cell.angle_beta   90.00
_cell.angle_gamma   90.00
#
_symmetry.space_group_name_H-M   'P 1'
#
loop_
_entity.id
_entity.type
_entity.pdbx_description
1 polymer ?
#
loop_
_entity_poly.entity_id
_entity_poly.type
_entity_poly.pdbx_seq_one_letter_code
_entity_poly.pdbx_strand_id
1 'polypeptide(L)'
;MFIIQSGAVKIIVGETSGNSQVLAELSNGDFFGEMALLEDEVRSAAAIATDHSRLLGFFRSDLQILIERKPALGNKILLNLSKVVCTRLRKTNELLIQEQSDK
;
A
#
# COMPACT_ATOMS: atom_id res chain seq x y z
N MET A 1 -6.43 -1.45 -4.80
CA MET A 1 -5.02 -1.88 -4.63
C MET A 1 -4.40 -2.12 -5.99
N PHE A 2 -3.14 -1.77 -6.11
CA PHE A 2 -2.38 -1.98 -7.35
C PHE A 2 -1.13 -2.78 -7.05
N ILE A 3 -0.86 -3.76 -7.90
CA ILE A 3 0.34 -4.59 -7.83
C ILE A 3 1.27 -4.16 -8.96
N ILE A 4 2.54 -3.93 -8.65
CA ILE A 4 3.52 -3.54 -9.65
C ILE A 4 4.03 -4.78 -10.35
N GLN A 5 3.64 -4.98 -11.60
CA GLN A 5 4.13 -6.07 -12.42
C GLN A 5 5.55 -5.78 -12.88
N SER A 6 5.81 -4.54 -13.29
CA SER A 6 7.15 -4.08 -13.66
C SER A 6 7.23 -2.58 -13.45
N GLY A 7 8.41 -2.08 -13.10
CA GLY A 7 8.66 -0.66 -12.94
C GLY A 7 8.98 -0.27 -11.51
N ALA A 8 8.79 1.01 -11.22
CA ALA A 8 9.07 1.58 -9.91
C ALA A 8 8.08 2.69 -9.59
N VAL A 9 7.63 2.74 -8.35
CA VAL A 9 6.65 3.71 -7.87
C VAL A 9 7.13 4.22 -6.51
N LYS A 10 7.01 5.53 -6.28
CA LYS A 10 7.23 6.09 -4.95
C LYS A 10 5.89 6.53 -4.36
N ILE A 11 5.73 6.32 -3.08
CA ILE A 11 4.56 6.75 -2.32
C ILE A 11 4.95 8.00 -1.55
N ILE A 12 4.22 9.08 -1.77
CA ILE A 12 4.49 10.36 -1.11
C ILE A 12 3.29 10.82 -0.29
N VAL A 13 3.58 11.49 0.80
CA VAL A 13 2.58 12.14 1.67
C VAL A 13 2.93 13.61 1.74
N GLY A 14 1.92 14.46 1.85
CA GLY A 14 2.07 15.89 1.99
C GLY A 14 1.69 16.65 0.74
N GLU A 15 1.80 17.97 0.83
CA GLU A 15 1.39 18.85 -0.25
C GLU A 15 2.41 18.85 -1.38
N THR A 16 1.92 19.07 -2.60
CA THR A 16 2.74 19.11 -3.82
C THR A 16 3.69 20.31 -3.88
N SER A 17 3.60 21.21 -2.93
CA SER A 17 4.32 22.48 -2.94
C SER A 17 5.60 22.50 -2.08
N GLY A 18 6.29 21.36 -1.95
CA GLY A 18 7.61 21.33 -1.35
C GLY A 18 7.72 20.62 -0.01
N ASN A 19 6.60 20.30 0.64
CA ASN A 19 6.59 19.62 1.93
C ASN A 19 6.22 18.14 1.81
N SER A 20 6.38 17.57 0.62
CA SER A 20 6.09 16.16 0.40
C SER A 20 7.22 15.28 0.93
N GLN A 21 6.84 14.15 1.50
CA GLN A 21 7.77 13.20 2.07
C GLN A 21 7.57 11.84 1.42
N VAL A 22 8.66 11.21 1.01
CA VAL A 22 8.61 9.86 0.43
C VAL A 22 8.46 8.86 1.57
N LEU A 23 7.33 8.14 1.57
CA LEU A 23 7.07 7.08 2.56
C LEU A 23 7.69 5.75 2.15
N ALA A 24 7.68 5.46 0.86
CA ALA A 24 8.15 4.17 0.38
C ALA A 24 8.55 4.26 -1.09
N GLU A 25 9.50 3.44 -1.47
CA GLU A 25 9.87 3.21 -2.86
C GLU A 25 9.59 1.74 -3.15
N LEU A 26 8.75 1.50 -4.15
CA LEU A 26 8.22 0.18 -4.47
C LEU A 26 8.66 -0.24 -5.86
N SER A 27 8.83 -1.52 -6.06
CA SER A 27 9.27 -2.09 -7.33
C SER A 27 8.49 -3.37 -7.66
N ASN A 28 9.01 -4.15 -8.61
CA ASN A 28 8.34 -5.36 -9.10
C ASN A 28 7.88 -6.28 -7.96
N GLY A 29 6.63 -6.66 -7.97
CA GLY A 29 6.04 -7.55 -6.99
C GLY A 29 5.45 -6.85 -5.76
N ASP A 30 5.78 -5.58 -5.57
CA ASP A 30 5.22 -4.81 -4.46
C ASP A 30 3.81 -4.32 -4.81
N PHE A 31 3.06 -3.89 -3.80
CA PHE A 31 1.72 -3.37 -3.99
C PHE A 31 1.47 -2.15 -3.13
N PHE A 32 0.47 -1.36 -3.52
CA PHE A 32 0.06 -0.17 -2.80
C PHE A 32 -1.46 0.04 -2.93
N GLY A 33 -2.00 0.92 -2.10
CA GLY A 33 -3.43 1.22 -2.09
C GLY A 33 -4.26 0.15 -1.41
N GLU A 34 -3.65 -0.64 -0.52
CA GLU A 34 -4.33 -1.72 0.20
C GLU A 34 -5.43 -1.22 1.13
N MET A 35 -5.31 0.01 1.63
CA MET A 35 -6.36 0.58 2.48
C MET A 35 -7.65 0.82 1.70
N ALA A 36 -7.55 1.21 0.43
CA ALA A 36 -8.71 1.37 -0.43
C ALA A 36 -9.43 0.05 -0.71
N LEU A 37 -8.71 -1.07 -0.58
CA LEU A 37 -9.30 -2.40 -0.71
C LEU A 37 -10.12 -2.78 0.52
N LEU A 38 -9.66 -2.39 1.69
CA LEU A 38 -10.23 -2.78 2.98
C LEU A 38 -11.21 -1.74 3.52
N GLU A 39 -11.06 -0.48 3.15
CA GLU A 39 -11.86 0.62 3.66
C GLU A 39 -12.32 1.52 2.53
N ASP A 40 -13.48 2.15 2.73
CA ASP A 40 -14.06 3.11 1.79
C ASP A 40 -13.57 4.53 2.10
N GLU A 41 -12.27 4.70 2.22
CA GLU A 41 -11.72 6.00 2.60
C GLU A 41 -10.95 6.69 1.48
N VAL A 42 -10.87 8.01 1.57
CA VAL A 42 -10.12 8.81 0.61
C VAL A 42 -8.63 8.57 0.80
N ARG A 43 -7.94 8.46 -0.31
CA ARG A 43 -6.51 8.23 -0.34
C ARG A 43 -5.76 9.37 0.37
N SER A 44 -4.90 9.01 1.33
CA SER A 44 -4.10 9.98 2.08
C SER A 44 -2.70 10.18 1.51
N ALA A 45 -2.32 9.40 0.51
CA ALA A 45 -1.01 9.46 -0.11
C ALA A 45 -1.13 9.41 -1.62
N ALA A 46 -0.12 9.88 -2.31
CA ALA A 46 -0.04 9.80 -3.77
C ALA A 46 1.01 8.79 -4.20
N ALA A 47 0.72 8.08 -5.29
CA ALA A 47 1.65 7.15 -5.90
C ALA A 47 2.17 7.76 -7.21
N ILE A 48 3.48 7.87 -7.35
CA ILE A 48 4.11 8.47 -8.53
C ILE A 48 5.06 7.46 -9.15
N ALA A 49 4.84 7.14 -10.42
CA ALA A 49 5.75 6.27 -11.15
C ALA A 49 7.07 7.00 -11.38
N THR A 50 8.17 6.39 -10.96
CA THR A 50 9.52 6.91 -11.16
C THR A 50 10.21 6.28 -12.35
N ASP A 51 9.57 5.29 -12.96
CA ASP A 51 10.01 4.59 -14.16
C ASP A 51 8.76 4.16 -14.91
N HIS A 52 8.92 3.72 -16.15
CA HIS A 52 7.79 3.13 -16.90
C HIS A 52 7.26 1.93 -16.14
N SER A 53 5.99 1.95 -15.77
CA SER A 53 5.43 0.96 -14.86
C SER A 53 4.18 0.31 -15.45
N ARG A 54 4.06 -0.99 -15.18
CA ARG A 54 2.88 -1.76 -15.52
C ARG A 54 2.24 -2.22 -14.21
N LEU A 55 0.99 -1.83 -13.99
CA LEU A 55 0.25 -2.10 -12.76
C LEU A 55 -0.92 -3.05 -13.04
N LEU A 56 -1.19 -3.91 -12.08
CA LEU A 56 -2.38 -4.74 -12.07
C LEU A 56 -3.32 -4.22 -10.98
N GLY A 57 -4.53 -3.85 -11.38
CA GLY A 57 -5.55 -3.38 -10.43
C GLY A 57 -6.27 -4.56 -9.77
N PHE A 58 -6.47 -4.46 -8.46
CA PHE A 58 -7.26 -5.40 -7.69
C PHE A 58 -8.16 -4.59 -6.77
N PHE A 59 -9.47 -4.71 -6.97
CA PHE A 59 -10.45 -3.84 -6.31
C PHE A 59 -11.26 -4.61 -5.28
N ARG A 60 -11.96 -3.87 -4.42
CA ARG A 60 -12.76 -4.44 -3.34
C ARG A 60 -13.80 -5.43 -3.86
N SER A 61 -14.42 -5.14 -4.99
CA SER A 61 -15.39 -6.04 -5.61
C SER A 61 -14.76 -7.37 -6.04
N ASP A 62 -13.52 -7.32 -6.53
CA ASP A 62 -12.78 -8.53 -6.90
C ASP A 62 -12.51 -9.41 -5.68
N LEU A 63 -12.12 -8.78 -4.56
CA LEU A 63 -11.90 -9.48 -3.30
C LEU A 63 -13.18 -10.14 -2.79
N GLN A 64 -14.30 -9.41 -2.84
CA GLN A 64 -15.59 -9.94 -2.40
C GLN A 64 -16.01 -11.16 -3.21
N ILE A 65 -15.86 -11.10 -4.53
CA ILE A 65 -16.17 -12.22 -5.41
C ILE A 65 -15.28 -13.43 -5.07
N LEU A 66 -14.01 -13.18 -4.83
CA LEU A 66 -13.04 -14.22 -4.50
C LEU A 66 -13.39 -14.90 -3.18
N ILE A 67 -13.78 -14.14 -2.16
CA ILE A 67 -14.20 -14.67 -0.87
C ILE A 67 -15.43 -15.58 -1.02
N GLU A 68 -16.38 -15.17 -1.86
CA GLU A 68 -17.60 -15.95 -2.09
C GLU A 68 -17.34 -17.23 -2.86
N ARG A 69 -16.52 -17.16 -3.91
CA ARG A 69 -16.32 -18.28 -4.83
C ARG A 69 -15.15 -19.19 -4.43
N LYS A 70 -14.11 -18.62 -3.84
CA LYS A 70 -12.91 -19.36 -3.41
C LYS A 70 -12.49 -18.89 -2.03
N PRO A 71 -13.25 -19.28 -0.98
CA PRO A 71 -12.99 -18.74 0.37
C PRO A 71 -11.61 -19.07 0.92
N ALA A 72 -11.05 -20.22 0.61
CA ALA A 72 -9.70 -20.58 1.06
C ALA A 72 -8.66 -19.61 0.49
N LEU A 73 -8.77 -19.26 -0.80
CA LEU A 73 -7.87 -18.31 -1.44
C LEU A 73 -8.12 -16.89 -0.93
N GLY A 74 -9.39 -16.50 -0.77
CA GLY A 74 -9.75 -15.19 -0.23
C GLY A 74 -9.19 -15.00 1.17
N ASN A 75 -9.30 -16.00 2.03
CA ASN A 75 -8.74 -15.95 3.39
C ASN A 75 -7.22 -15.82 3.37
N LYS A 76 -6.55 -16.54 2.49
CA LYS A 76 -5.10 -16.47 2.36
C LYS A 76 -4.64 -15.06 1.95
N ILE A 77 -5.34 -14.45 1.00
CA ILE A 77 -5.04 -13.09 0.56
C ILE A 77 -5.25 -12.10 1.71
N LEU A 78 -6.38 -12.20 2.41
CA LEU A 78 -6.67 -11.32 3.55
C LEU A 78 -5.63 -11.45 4.65
N LEU A 79 -5.22 -12.68 4.96
CA LEU A 79 -4.21 -12.91 5.98
C LEU A 79 -2.86 -12.30 5.59
N ASN A 80 -2.46 -12.45 4.34
CA ASN A 80 -1.22 -11.88 3.84
C ASN A 80 -1.27 -10.35 3.83
N LEU A 81 -2.39 -9.77 3.43
CA LEU A 81 -2.59 -8.31 3.48
C LEU A 81 -2.48 -7.79 4.91
N SER A 82 -3.09 -8.51 5.86
CA SER A 82 -3.03 -8.14 7.28
C SER A 82 -1.59 -8.11 7.78
N LYS A 83 -0.78 -9.08 7.40
CA LYS A 83 0.65 -9.11 7.78
C LYS A 83 1.41 -7.92 7.23
N VAL A 84 1.17 -7.55 5.98
CA VAL A 84 1.82 -6.40 5.36
C VAL A 84 1.43 -5.11 6.06
N VAL A 85 0.14 -4.93 6.35
CA VAL A 85 -0.36 -3.75 7.06
C VAL A 85 0.27 -3.65 8.45
N CYS A 86 0.35 -4.77 9.18
CA CYS A 86 1.01 -4.80 10.48
C CYS A 86 2.48 -4.42 10.40
N THR A 87 3.20 -4.91 9.40
CA THR A 87 4.60 -4.58 9.19
C THR A 87 4.78 -3.09 8.92
N ARG A 88 3.95 -2.52 8.06
CA ARG A 88 4.00 -1.08 7.74
C ARG A 88 3.66 -0.22 8.94
N LEU A 89 2.68 -0.63 9.74
CA LEU A 89 2.30 0.08 10.96
C LEU A 89 3.43 0.06 11.99
N ARG A 90 4.05 -1.09 12.18
CA ARG A 90 5.19 -1.23 13.10
C ARG A 90 6.35 -0.33 12.70
N LYS A 91 6.66 -0.29 11.40
CA LYS A 91 7.72 0.57 10.87
C LYS A 91 7.40 2.04 11.12
N THR A 92 6.16 2.45 10.91
CA THR A 92 5.71 3.82 11.18
C THR A 92 5.85 4.16 12.66
N ASN A 93 5.47 3.24 13.55
CA ASN A 93 5.60 3.42 14.99
C ASN A 93 7.07 3.56 15.42
N GLU A 94 7.96 2.78 14.83
CA GLU A 94 9.40 2.87 15.10
C GLU A 94 9.94 4.23 14.69
N LEU A 95 9.52 4.75 13.55
CA LEU A 95 9.92 6.09 13.08
C LEU A 95 9.43 7.18 14.03
N LEU A 96 8.20 7.06 14.53
CA LEU A 96 7.65 8.01 15.50
C LEU A 96 8.42 8.00 16.82
N ILE A 97 8.76 6.83 17.33
CA ILE A 97 9.55 6.68 18.56
C ILE A 97 10.93 7.30 18.38
N GLN A 98 11.58 7.03 17.25
CA GLN A 98 12.90 7.59 16.93
C GLN A 98 12.85 9.11 16.84
N GLU A 99 11.81 9.65 16.21
CA GLU A 99 11.62 11.10 16.11
C GLU A 99 11.43 11.74 17.48
N GLN A 100 10.70 11.09 18.39
CA GLN A 100 10.50 11.57 19.75
C GLN A 100 11.77 11.52 20.57
N SER A 101 12.63 10.52 20.38
CA SER A 101 13.87 10.39 21.14
C SER A 101 14.97 11.34 20.66
N ASP A 102 14.86 11.89 19.45
CA ASP A 102 15.79 12.89 18.90
C ASP A 102 15.47 14.31 19.36
N LYS A 103 14.43 14.47 20.11
CA LYS A 103 14.06 15.75 20.72
C LYS A 103 14.55 15.77 22.17
#